data_db306329e78484dd2a0fa626440036c0
#
_entry.id   db306329e78484dd2a0fa626440036c0
#
_cell.length_a   1.000
_cell.length_b   1.000
_cell.length_c   1.000
_cell.angle_alpha   90.00
_cell.angle_beta   90.00
_cell.angle_gamma   90.00
#
_symmetry.space_group_name_H-M   'P 1'
#
loop_
_entity.id
_entity.type
_entity.pdbx_description
1 polymer ?
#
loop_
_entity_poly.entity_id
_entity_poly.type
_entity_poly.pdbx_seq_one_letter_code
_entity_poly.pdbx_strand_id
1 'polypeptide(L)'
;MITVLSPAKTLDYSANYNDTHSVPSFLKKSGELVKELKQKEPSEIASLMGLSDKLASLNFDRYQSWKAEKKISDNSKPALLVFKGDVYQGLQAEDFKKGDLNFAQKHLRILSGLYGALKPLDVMNPYRLEMGTKLQINGWKNLYEFWGESVKKDLLKDSDTIVNLASNEYYKVLGNISDEANVVSPVFKDYKNGNYKIISFYAKKARGLMARFIIQNRIKKTDELVNFDLDGYKYSKADSTADSPVFLLSLIHISEPTRRLN
;
A
#
# COMPACT_ATOMS: atom_id res chain seq x y z
N MET A 1 12.77 -11.51 -2.32
CA MET A 1 12.52 -10.07 -2.16
C MET A 1 11.02 -9.82 -2.11
N ILE A 2 10.56 -9.10 -1.08
CA ILE A 2 9.17 -8.65 -0.91
C ILE A 2 9.13 -7.12 -1.00
N THR A 3 8.20 -6.60 -1.77
CA THR A 3 7.91 -5.16 -1.85
C THR A 3 6.71 -4.84 -0.98
N VAL A 4 6.76 -3.79 -0.15
CA VAL A 4 5.63 -3.36 0.67
C VAL A 4 5.07 -2.02 0.17
N LEU A 5 3.74 -1.91 0.08
CA LEU A 5 3.00 -0.70 -0.29
C LEU A 5 2.04 -0.26 0.82
N SER A 6 1.73 1.03 0.85
CA SER A 6 0.56 1.53 1.60
C SER A 6 -0.74 1.21 0.86
N PRO A 7 -1.87 1.08 1.58
CA PRO A 7 -3.20 0.98 0.97
C PRO A 7 -3.65 2.35 0.47
N ALA A 8 -4.86 2.43 -0.04
CA ALA A 8 -5.52 3.69 -0.36
C ALA A 8 -6.78 3.90 0.48
N LYS A 9 -7.15 5.18 0.68
CA LYS A 9 -8.40 5.56 1.35
C LYS A 9 -9.62 5.39 0.43
N THR A 10 -9.40 5.53 -0.87
CA THR A 10 -10.43 5.35 -1.91
C THR A 10 -10.42 3.90 -2.38
N LEU A 11 -11.60 3.34 -2.47
CA LEU A 11 -11.85 1.97 -2.90
C LEU A 11 -12.83 1.96 -4.07
N ASP A 12 -12.59 1.09 -5.05
CA ASP A 12 -13.45 0.87 -6.19
C ASP A 12 -13.82 -0.62 -6.30
N TYR A 13 -15.09 -0.91 -6.11
CA TYR A 13 -15.67 -2.24 -6.18
C TYR A 13 -16.42 -2.49 -7.51
N SER A 14 -16.36 -1.56 -8.47
CA SER A 14 -17.07 -1.67 -9.75
C SER A 14 -16.48 -2.72 -10.69
N ALA A 15 -15.17 -3.01 -10.57
CA ALA A 15 -14.51 -3.97 -11.46
C ALA A 15 -15.05 -5.39 -11.26
N ASN A 16 -15.43 -6.04 -12.36
CA ASN A 16 -15.75 -7.46 -12.38
C ASN A 16 -14.46 -8.28 -12.48
N TYR A 17 -14.12 -8.95 -11.41
CA TYR A 17 -13.00 -9.89 -11.35
C TYR A 17 -13.50 -11.20 -10.72
N ASN A 18 -13.45 -12.28 -11.48
CA ASN A 18 -13.95 -13.59 -11.08
C ASN A 18 -12.90 -14.71 -11.26
N ASP A 19 -11.61 -14.31 -11.31
CA ASP A 19 -10.50 -15.25 -11.49
C ASP A 19 -9.90 -15.64 -10.11
N THR A 20 -8.66 -16.06 -10.10
CA THR A 20 -7.92 -16.55 -8.92
C THR A 20 -7.94 -15.55 -7.76
N HIS A 21 -8.21 -16.00 -6.56
CA HIS A 21 -8.14 -15.19 -5.36
C HIS A 21 -7.45 -15.95 -4.23
N SER A 22 -7.11 -15.25 -3.16
CA SER A 22 -6.56 -15.78 -1.92
C SER A 22 -7.27 -15.20 -0.71
N VAL A 23 -7.00 -15.78 0.44
CA VAL A 23 -7.63 -15.40 1.72
C VAL A 23 -6.59 -14.66 2.58
N PRO A 24 -6.93 -13.49 3.15
CA PRO A 24 -6.02 -12.75 4.03
C PRO A 24 -5.52 -13.59 5.20
N SER A 25 -4.22 -13.52 5.48
CA SER A 25 -3.58 -14.32 6.55
C SER A 25 -4.13 -14.03 7.93
N PHE A 26 -4.63 -12.81 8.17
CA PHE A 26 -4.99 -12.32 9.49
C PHE A 26 -6.50 -12.10 9.70
N LEU A 27 -7.37 -12.80 8.97
CA LEU A 27 -8.84 -12.62 9.07
C LEU A 27 -9.37 -12.71 10.49
N LYS A 28 -8.81 -13.58 11.35
CA LYS A 28 -9.23 -13.67 12.76
C LYS A 28 -8.96 -12.37 13.49
N LYS A 29 -7.75 -11.82 13.39
CA LYS A 29 -7.38 -10.52 13.99
C LYS A 29 -8.21 -9.36 13.39
N SER A 30 -8.47 -9.40 12.08
CA SER A 30 -9.36 -8.43 11.42
C SER A 30 -10.77 -8.47 12.02
N GLY A 31 -11.29 -9.66 12.30
CA GLY A 31 -12.58 -9.85 12.95
C GLY A 31 -12.64 -9.26 14.37
N GLU A 32 -11.53 -9.33 15.13
CA GLU A 32 -11.43 -8.72 16.46
C GLU A 32 -11.52 -7.17 16.34
N LEU A 33 -10.78 -6.57 15.38
CA LEU A 33 -10.85 -5.13 15.12
C LEU A 33 -12.26 -4.69 14.69
N VAL A 34 -12.88 -5.44 13.80
CA VAL A 34 -14.25 -5.13 13.34
C VAL A 34 -15.26 -5.27 14.47
N LYS A 35 -15.12 -6.27 15.35
CA LYS A 35 -15.99 -6.42 16.51
C LYS A 35 -15.96 -5.18 17.41
N GLU A 36 -14.79 -4.59 17.64
CA GLU A 36 -14.62 -3.35 18.38
C GLU A 36 -15.24 -2.15 17.62
N LEU A 37 -14.98 -2.06 16.31
CA LEU A 37 -15.49 -0.96 15.47
C LEU A 37 -17.03 -0.99 15.32
N LYS A 38 -17.64 -2.17 15.35
CA LYS A 38 -19.11 -2.34 15.33
C LYS A 38 -19.83 -1.80 16.56
N GLN A 39 -19.12 -1.65 17.68
CA GLN A 39 -19.67 -1.12 18.92
C GLN A 39 -19.70 0.42 18.94
N LYS A 40 -19.08 1.08 17.98
CA LYS A 40 -18.95 2.54 17.92
C LYS A 40 -20.05 3.16 17.09
N GLU A 41 -20.59 4.26 17.59
CA GLU A 41 -21.53 5.09 16.86
C GLU A 41 -20.81 5.89 15.75
N PRO A 42 -21.53 6.36 14.71
CA PRO A 42 -20.93 7.17 13.64
C PRO A 42 -20.13 8.38 14.13
N SER A 43 -20.58 9.07 15.18
CA SER A 43 -19.87 10.21 15.77
C SER A 43 -18.54 9.82 16.42
N GLU A 44 -18.47 8.64 17.03
CA GLU A 44 -17.24 8.11 17.61
C GLU A 44 -16.24 7.70 16.51
N ILE A 45 -16.73 7.13 15.40
CA ILE A 45 -15.93 6.81 14.22
C ILE A 45 -15.39 8.10 13.58
N ALA A 46 -16.22 9.16 13.49
CA ALA A 46 -15.82 10.47 13.01
C ALA A 46 -14.66 11.03 13.85
N SER A 47 -14.80 11.01 15.16
CA SER A 47 -13.77 11.48 16.10
C SER A 47 -12.49 10.65 16.04
N LEU A 48 -12.63 9.31 16.05
CA LEU A 48 -11.49 8.37 16.06
C LEU A 48 -10.60 8.50 14.82
N MET A 49 -11.20 8.75 13.65
CA MET A 49 -10.49 8.73 12.36
C MET A 49 -10.40 10.12 11.71
N GLY A 50 -10.91 11.18 12.34
CA GLY A 50 -10.92 12.54 11.78
C GLY A 50 -11.73 12.62 10.48
N LEU A 51 -12.95 12.06 10.46
CA LEU A 51 -13.80 11.97 9.29
C LEU A 51 -14.95 12.99 9.34
N SER A 52 -15.45 13.38 8.16
CA SER A 52 -16.75 14.02 8.06
C SER A 52 -17.87 13.04 8.40
N ASP A 53 -19.03 13.56 8.83
CA ASP A 53 -20.19 12.74 9.21
C ASP A 53 -20.61 11.77 8.10
N LYS A 54 -20.60 12.23 6.85
CA LYS A 54 -20.90 11.38 5.69
C LYS A 54 -19.95 10.19 5.56
N LEU A 55 -18.64 10.41 5.77
CA LEU A 55 -17.65 9.34 5.71
C LEU A 55 -17.70 8.45 6.94
N ALA A 56 -18.04 8.99 8.09
CA ALA A 56 -18.21 8.22 9.32
C ALA A 56 -19.40 7.26 9.20
N SER A 57 -20.57 7.77 8.75
CA SER A 57 -21.76 6.93 8.48
C SER A 57 -21.47 5.82 7.46
N LEU A 58 -20.82 6.17 6.34
CA LEU A 58 -20.42 5.16 5.34
C LEU A 58 -19.54 4.06 5.95
N ASN A 59 -18.59 4.41 6.82
CA ASN A 59 -17.69 3.41 7.41
C ASN A 59 -18.37 2.63 8.54
N PHE A 60 -19.29 3.26 9.27
CA PHE A 60 -20.17 2.54 10.20
C PHE A 60 -20.93 1.41 9.47
N ASP A 61 -21.61 1.71 8.35
CA ASP A 61 -22.34 0.72 7.55
C ASP A 61 -21.41 -0.39 7.01
N ARG A 62 -20.20 -0.02 6.59
CA ARG A 62 -19.16 -0.97 6.16
C ARG A 62 -18.77 -1.93 7.27
N TYR A 63 -18.58 -1.43 8.50
CA TYR A 63 -18.27 -2.31 9.64
C TYR A 63 -19.45 -3.18 10.01
N GLN A 64 -20.69 -2.64 10.05
CA GLN A 64 -21.89 -3.44 10.34
C GLN A 64 -22.05 -4.60 9.36
N SER A 65 -21.82 -4.35 8.07
CA SER A 65 -21.94 -5.36 7.01
C SER A 65 -20.72 -6.27 6.85
N TRP A 66 -19.58 -5.95 7.46
CA TRP A 66 -18.33 -6.70 7.28
C TRP A 66 -18.44 -8.15 7.73
N LYS A 67 -17.92 -9.05 6.90
CA LYS A 67 -17.81 -10.48 7.19
C LYS A 67 -16.39 -10.97 6.88
N ALA A 68 -15.96 -12.04 7.53
CA ALA A 68 -14.68 -12.70 7.25
C ALA A 68 -14.78 -13.51 5.93
N GLU A 69 -14.97 -12.78 4.83
CA GLU A 69 -15.14 -13.39 3.51
C GLU A 69 -13.86 -14.12 3.06
N LYS A 70 -14.07 -15.28 2.42
CA LYS A 70 -13.00 -16.12 1.88
C LYS A 70 -13.11 -16.30 0.37
N LYS A 71 -14.13 -15.72 -0.24
CA LYS A 71 -14.43 -15.82 -1.68
C LYS A 71 -14.76 -14.43 -2.24
N ILE A 72 -14.64 -14.31 -3.54
CA ILE A 72 -15.10 -13.11 -4.26
C ILE A 72 -16.63 -13.03 -4.16
N SER A 73 -17.11 -11.83 -3.89
CA SER A 73 -18.53 -11.46 -3.88
C SER A 73 -18.67 -9.98 -4.27
N ASP A 74 -19.89 -9.47 -4.32
CA ASP A 74 -20.12 -8.04 -4.60
C ASP A 74 -19.41 -7.13 -3.56
N ASN A 75 -19.31 -7.59 -2.31
CA ASN A 75 -18.70 -6.89 -1.20
C ASN A 75 -17.28 -7.38 -0.85
N SER A 76 -16.70 -8.30 -1.62
CA SER A 76 -15.37 -8.85 -1.34
C SER A 76 -14.62 -9.10 -2.64
N LYS A 77 -13.55 -8.34 -2.87
CA LYS A 77 -12.75 -8.38 -4.11
C LYS A 77 -11.26 -8.35 -3.81
N PRO A 78 -10.40 -8.76 -4.77
CA PRO A 78 -8.94 -8.74 -4.60
C PRO A 78 -8.41 -7.35 -4.28
N ALA A 79 -7.59 -7.25 -3.24
CA ALA A 79 -7.10 -6.00 -2.68
C ALA A 79 -6.41 -5.10 -3.72
N LEU A 80 -5.53 -5.67 -4.55
CA LEU A 80 -4.77 -4.92 -5.57
C LEU A 80 -5.67 -4.19 -6.56
N LEU A 81 -6.85 -4.74 -6.88
CA LEU A 81 -7.76 -4.20 -7.88
C LEU A 81 -8.75 -3.19 -7.29
N VAL A 82 -8.96 -3.25 -5.98
CA VAL A 82 -9.91 -2.39 -5.25
C VAL A 82 -9.30 -1.06 -4.84
N PHE A 83 -8.05 -1.04 -4.38
CA PHE A 83 -7.41 0.19 -3.95
C PHE A 83 -7.23 1.16 -5.11
N LYS A 84 -7.66 2.43 -4.91
CA LYS A 84 -7.49 3.54 -5.84
C LYS A 84 -6.87 4.73 -5.13
N GLY A 85 -5.98 5.44 -5.81
CA GLY A 85 -5.26 6.61 -5.28
C GLY A 85 -3.90 6.73 -5.93
N ASP A 86 -3.11 7.72 -5.51
CA ASP A 86 -1.87 8.12 -6.19
C ASP A 86 -0.89 6.95 -6.41
N VAL A 87 -0.71 6.07 -5.41
CA VAL A 87 0.14 4.88 -5.52
C VAL A 87 -0.40 3.95 -6.61
N TYR A 88 -1.71 3.71 -6.60
CA TYR A 88 -2.36 2.76 -7.51
C TYR A 88 -2.51 3.33 -8.93
N GLN A 89 -2.57 4.67 -9.08
CA GLN A 89 -2.44 5.34 -10.39
C GLN A 89 -1.06 5.10 -11.02
N GLY A 90 0.00 5.03 -10.22
CA GLY A 90 1.32 4.64 -10.71
C GLY A 90 1.45 3.14 -10.99
N LEU A 91 0.81 2.32 -10.17
CA LEU A 91 0.86 0.86 -10.28
C LEU A 91 0.07 0.33 -11.49
N GLN A 92 -1.11 0.90 -11.77
CA GLN A 92 -1.99 0.52 -12.90
C GLN A 92 -2.20 -1.00 -12.99
N ALA A 93 -2.69 -1.59 -11.90
CA ALA A 93 -2.85 -3.05 -11.80
C ALA A 93 -3.92 -3.62 -12.74
N GLU A 94 -4.82 -2.80 -13.25
CA GLU A 94 -5.81 -3.11 -14.28
C GLU A 94 -5.20 -3.60 -15.59
N ASP A 95 -3.95 -3.19 -15.90
CA ASP A 95 -3.22 -3.59 -17.09
C ASP A 95 -2.42 -4.91 -16.89
N PHE A 96 -2.40 -5.44 -15.67
CA PHE A 96 -1.58 -6.61 -15.37
C PHE A 96 -2.14 -7.87 -16.03
N LYS A 97 -1.25 -8.58 -16.72
CA LYS A 97 -1.54 -9.92 -17.25
C LYS A 97 -1.46 -10.95 -16.11
N LYS A 98 -1.98 -12.14 -16.35
CA LYS A 98 -1.94 -13.25 -15.38
C LYS A 98 -0.53 -13.53 -14.82
N GLY A 99 0.50 -13.42 -15.66
CA GLY A 99 1.89 -13.56 -15.22
C GLY A 99 2.34 -12.47 -14.24
N ASP A 100 1.86 -11.22 -14.42
CA ASP A 100 2.14 -10.09 -13.54
C ASP A 100 1.45 -10.26 -12.19
N LEU A 101 0.19 -10.66 -12.20
CA LEU A 101 -0.58 -10.94 -10.99
C LEU A 101 0.03 -12.11 -10.20
N ASN A 102 0.49 -13.16 -10.87
CA ASN A 102 1.17 -14.27 -10.22
C ASN A 102 2.51 -13.89 -9.59
N PHE A 103 3.27 -13.00 -10.23
CA PHE A 103 4.50 -12.46 -9.66
C PHE A 103 4.20 -11.54 -8.49
N ALA A 104 3.26 -10.60 -8.67
CA ALA A 104 2.81 -9.70 -7.62
C ALA A 104 2.34 -10.47 -6.37
N GLN A 105 1.54 -11.51 -6.52
CA GLN A 105 1.04 -12.34 -5.43
C GLN A 105 2.16 -12.92 -4.55
N LYS A 106 3.30 -13.23 -5.15
CA LYS A 106 4.47 -13.76 -4.44
C LYS A 106 5.36 -12.67 -3.86
N HIS A 107 5.45 -11.50 -4.50
CA HIS A 107 6.48 -10.49 -4.23
C HIS A 107 5.96 -9.14 -3.74
N LEU A 108 4.65 -8.93 -3.64
CA LEU A 108 4.05 -7.69 -3.15
C LEU A 108 3.20 -7.93 -1.91
N ARG A 109 3.24 -7.00 -0.96
CA ARG A 109 2.34 -6.93 0.20
C ARG A 109 1.80 -5.51 0.34
N ILE A 110 0.52 -5.40 0.64
CA ILE A 110 -0.15 -4.12 0.95
C ILE A 110 -0.35 -4.10 2.45
N LEU A 111 0.32 -3.18 3.14
CA LEU A 111 0.15 -2.99 4.58
C LEU A 111 -1.22 -2.38 4.86
N SER A 112 -1.91 -2.84 5.90
CA SER A 112 -3.31 -2.49 6.14
C SER A 112 -3.60 -2.38 7.63
N GLY A 113 -4.27 -1.29 8.04
CA GLY A 113 -4.72 -1.13 9.43
C GLY A 113 -5.70 -2.21 9.86
N LEU A 114 -6.58 -2.68 8.96
CA LEU A 114 -7.58 -3.70 9.27
C LEU A 114 -7.07 -5.13 9.05
N TYR A 115 -6.27 -5.36 8.01
CA TYR A 115 -5.85 -6.71 7.60
C TYR A 115 -4.38 -7.03 7.89
N GLY A 116 -3.62 -6.09 8.50
CA GLY A 116 -2.19 -6.23 8.77
C GLY A 116 -1.36 -6.17 7.48
N ALA A 117 -1.28 -7.26 6.76
CA ALA A 117 -0.70 -7.34 5.42
C ALA A 117 -1.62 -8.14 4.50
N LEU A 118 -1.84 -7.62 3.30
CA LEU A 118 -2.60 -8.27 2.23
C LEU A 118 -1.67 -8.67 1.09
N LYS A 119 -1.86 -9.86 0.57
CA LYS A 119 -1.36 -10.23 -0.76
C LYS A 119 -2.26 -9.59 -1.83
N PRO A 120 -1.75 -9.35 -3.05
CA PRO A 120 -2.51 -8.72 -4.13
C PRO A 120 -3.90 -9.30 -4.40
N LEU A 121 -4.02 -10.61 -4.37
CA LEU A 121 -5.27 -11.33 -4.68
C LEU A 121 -6.06 -11.72 -3.43
N ASP A 122 -5.66 -11.27 -2.24
CA ASP A 122 -6.44 -11.46 -1.03
C ASP A 122 -7.77 -10.73 -1.14
N VAL A 123 -8.87 -11.45 -0.89
CA VAL A 123 -10.20 -10.84 -0.91
C VAL A 123 -10.41 -9.98 0.33
N MET A 124 -10.91 -8.78 0.14
CA MET A 124 -11.18 -7.84 1.22
C MET A 124 -12.54 -7.17 1.06
N ASN A 125 -13.18 -6.87 2.18
CA ASN A 125 -14.39 -6.05 2.24
C ASN A 125 -14.01 -4.55 2.25
N PRO A 126 -14.94 -3.65 1.85
CA PRO A 126 -14.72 -2.21 2.00
C PRO A 126 -14.51 -1.82 3.45
N TYR A 127 -13.49 -1.01 3.69
CA TYR A 127 -13.17 -0.49 5.01
C TYR A 127 -12.41 0.81 4.93
N ARG A 128 -12.30 1.51 6.04
CA ARG A 128 -11.31 2.56 6.27
C ARG A 128 -10.81 2.45 7.70
N LEU A 129 -9.56 2.08 7.85
CA LEU A 129 -8.83 2.05 9.11
C LEU A 129 -7.36 2.29 8.80
N GLU A 130 -6.87 3.50 9.10
CA GLU A 130 -5.49 3.88 8.88
C GLU A 130 -4.60 3.28 9.99
N MET A 131 -3.36 2.90 9.68
CA MET A 131 -2.48 2.24 10.65
C MET A 131 -2.16 3.13 11.86
N GLY A 132 -2.15 4.46 11.67
CA GLY A 132 -1.94 5.45 12.72
C GLY A 132 -3.16 5.72 13.61
N THR A 133 -4.31 5.09 13.33
CA THR A 133 -5.53 5.27 14.14
C THR A 133 -5.31 4.79 15.57
N LYS A 134 -5.66 5.63 16.55
CA LYS A 134 -5.50 5.36 17.99
C LYS A 134 -6.66 4.49 18.53
N LEU A 135 -6.96 3.40 17.84
CA LEU A 135 -7.96 2.44 18.28
C LEU A 135 -7.39 1.61 19.43
N GLN A 136 -8.04 1.71 20.59
CA GLN A 136 -7.76 0.84 21.74
C GLN A 136 -8.58 -0.44 21.60
N ILE A 137 -7.94 -1.59 21.80
CA ILE A 137 -8.58 -2.90 21.68
C ILE A 137 -7.86 -3.94 22.55
N ASN A 138 -8.61 -4.71 23.32
CA ASN A 138 -8.08 -5.85 24.11
C ASN A 138 -6.83 -5.50 24.94
N GLY A 139 -6.78 -4.29 25.51
CA GLY A 139 -5.63 -3.79 26.29
C GLY A 139 -4.51 -3.14 25.45
N TRP A 140 -4.54 -3.24 24.13
CA TRP A 140 -3.61 -2.55 23.23
C TRP A 140 -4.02 -1.09 23.04
N LYS A 141 -3.05 -0.17 23.07
CA LYS A 141 -3.30 1.28 22.98
C LYS A 141 -3.53 1.77 21.54
N ASN A 142 -3.08 1.03 20.54
CA ASN A 142 -3.13 1.41 19.14
C ASN A 142 -2.90 0.18 18.23
N LEU A 143 -3.05 0.37 16.91
CA LEU A 143 -2.89 -0.70 15.94
C LEU A 143 -1.45 -1.21 15.81
N TYR A 144 -0.43 -0.40 16.08
CA TYR A 144 0.96 -0.87 16.05
C TYR A 144 1.21 -1.91 17.14
N GLU A 145 0.69 -1.67 18.35
CA GLU A 145 0.77 -2.65 19.45
C GLU A 145 -0.08 -3.89 19.17
N PHE A 146 -1.31 -3.70 18.65
CA PHE A 146 -2.21 -4.82 18.29
C PHE A 146 -1.61 -5.75 17.26
N TRP A 147 -1.01 -5.21 16.20
CA TRP A 147 -0.35 -6.00 15.17
C TRP A 147 0.97 -6.58 15.68
N GLY A 148 1.72 -5.83 16.50
CA GLY A 148 2.99 -6.23 17.09
C GLY A 148 3.91 -6.89 16.06
N GLU A 149 4.52 -8.01 16.45
CA GLU A 149 5.41 -8.79 15.58
C GLU A 149 4.70 -9.61 14.48
N SER A 150 3.35 -9.65 14.47
CA SER A 150 2.61 -10.57 13.58
C SER A 150 2.86 -10.30 12.11
N VAL A 151 2.83 -9.03 11.71
CA VAL A 151 3.01 -8.62 10.31
C VAL A 151 4.46 -8.81 9.89
N LYS A 152 5.43 -8.40 10.72
CA LYS A 152 6.86 -8.59 10.48
C LYS A 152 7.19 -10.06 10.27
N LYS A 153 6.78 -10.92 11.19
CA LYS A 153 7.01 -12.37 11.11
C LYS A 153 6.40 -13.00 9.85
N ASP A 154 5.24 -12.51 9.41
CA ASP A 154 4.62 -13.02 8.18
C ASP A 154 5.43 -12.66 6.93
N LEU A 155 5.95 -11.42 6.85
CA LEU A 155 6.83 -11.01 5.76
C LEU A 155 8.15 -11.79 5.74
N LEU A 156 8.78 -11.97 6.90
CA LEU A 156 10.06 -12.66 7.02
C LEU A 156 10.00 -14.16 6.69
N LYS A 157 8.82 -14.79 6.73
CA LYS A 157 8.65 -16.16 6.21
C LYS A 157 8.88 -16.25 4.70
N ASP A 158 8.57 -15.18 3.97
CA ASP A 158 8.62 -15.15 2.51
C ASP A 158 9.96 -14.60 1.98
N SER A 159 10.67 -13.74 2.74
CA SER A 159 11.96 -13.16 2.34
C SER A 159 12.64 -12.40 3.47
N ASP A 160 13.96 -12.41 3.46
CA ASP A 160 14.88 -11.59 4.25
C ASP A 160 15.25 -10.26 3.55
N THR A 161 14.66 -9.96 2.41
CA THR A 161 14.93 -8.75 1.63
C THR A 161 13.62 -8.01 1.36
N ILE A 162 13.52 -6.77 1.84
CA ILE A 162 12.32 -5.93 1.78
C ILE A 162 12.60 -4.66 0.99
N VAL A 163 11.78 -4.38 -0.02
CA VAL A 163 11.74 -3.07 -0.70
C VAL A 163 10.59 -2.26 -0.11
N ASN A 164 10.92 -1.20 0.60
CA ASN A 164 9.93 -0.36 1.25
C ASN A 164 9.45 0.76 0.32
N LEU A 165 8.25 0.61 -0.22
CA LEU A 165 7.51 1.66 -0.95
C LEU A 165 6.28 2.14 -0.16
N ALA A 166 6.14 1.74 1.09
CA ALA A 166 5.09 2.23 1.98
C ALA A 166 5.45 3.60 2.59
N SER A 167 4.45 4.31 3.09
CA SER A 167 4.68 5.49 3.91
C SER A 167 5.19 5.10 5.31
N ASN A 168 5.86 6.04 5.99
CA ASN A 168 6.36 5.82 7.35
C ASN A 168 5.24 5.36 8.31
N GLU A 169 4.02 5.89 8.15
CA GLU A 169 2.87 5.46 8.94
C GLU A 169 2.63 3.96 8.85
N TYR A 170 2.61 3.40 7.64
CA TYR A 170 2.37 1.97 7.45
C TYR A 170 3.61 1.13 7.70
N TYR A 171 4.77 1.58 7.26
CA TYR A 171 6.03 0.85 7.45
C TYR A 171 6.35 0.62 8.93
N LYS A 172 6.02 1.57 9.80
CA LYS A 172 6.24 1.49 11.26
C LYS A 172 5.64 0.24 11.91
N VAL A 173 4.61 -0.40 11.32
CA VAL A 173 4.03 -1.64 11.84
C VAL A 173 5.02 -2.82 11.81
N LEU A 174 6.07 -2.73 10.99
CA LEU A 174 7.11 -3.76 10.88
C LEU A 174 8.17 -3.65 11.98
N GLY A 175 8.08 -2.64 12.86
CA GLY A 175 9.05 -2.42 13.95
C GLY A 175 10.49 -2.33 13.42
N ASN A 176 11.41 -2.98 14.12
CA ASN A 176 12.84 -3.02 13.74
C ASN A 176 13.13 -4.14 12.74
N ILE A 177 12.38 -4.23 11.65
CA ILE A 177 12.59 -5.28 10.63
C ILE A 177 14.00 -5.23 10.00
N SER A 178 14.65 -4.06 9.99
CA SER A 178 16.03 -3.89 9.51
C SER A 178 17.08 -4.63 10.33
N ASP A 179 16.76 -5.07 11.53
CA ASP A 179 17.65 -5.89 12.36
C ASP A 179 17.66 -7.37 11.89
N GLU A 180 16.64 -7.77 11.12
CA GLU A 180 16.42 -9.16 10.69
C GLU A 180 16.38 -9.32 9.16
N ALA A 181 16.30 -8.21 8.41
CA ALA A 181 16.18 -8.21 6.96
C ALA A 181 16.99 -7.09 6.30
N ASN A 182 17.43 -7.32 5.07
CA ASN A 182 17.96 -6.27 4.22
C ASN A 182 16.80 -5.38 3.73
N VAL A 183 16.77 -4.12 4.13
CA VAL A 183 15.70 -3.17 3.78
C VAL A 183 16.23 -2.10 2.85
N VAL A 184 15.62 -1.99 1.66
CA VAL A 184 15.91 -0.92 0.70
C VAL A 184 14.69 -0.02 0.56
N SER A 185 14.88 1.28 0.76
CA SER A 185 13.82 2.29 0.72
C SER A 185 14.07 3.31 -0.39
N PRO A 186 13.58 3.10 -1.62
CA PRO A 186 13.73 4.03 -2.74
C PRO A 186 13.15 5.41 -2.42
N VAL A 187 13.89 6.46 -2.77
CA VAL A 187 13.51 7.86 -2.56
C VAL A 187 13.29 8.53 -3.91
N PHE A 188 12.15 9.22 -4.05
CA PHE A 188 11.77 9.93 -5.27
C PHE A 188 11.76 11.42 -4.99
N LYS A 189 12.55 12.18 -5.76
CA LYS A 189 12.65 13.64 -5.62
C LYS A 189 12.30 14.33 -6.93
N ASP A 190 11.51 15.37 -6.83
CA ASP A 190 11.08 16.19 -7.96
C ASP A 190 11.71 17.58 -7.86
N TYR A 191 12.04 18.17 -9.00
CA TYR A 191 12.61 19.50 -9.03
C TYR A 191 11.54 20.57 -8.79
N LYS A 192 11.75 21.38 -7.75
CA LYS A 192 10.84 22.49 -7.44
C LYS A 192 11.61 23.65 -6.77
N ASN A 193 11.45 24.86 -7.32
CA ASN A 193 12.06 26.09 -6.79
C ASN A 193 13.60 25.97 -6.65
N GLY A 194 14.28 25.50 -7.71
CA GLY A 194 15.74 25.43 -7.75
C GLY A 194 16.37 24.20 -7.08
N ASN A 195 15.58 23.32 -6.43
CA ASN A 195 16.11 22.19 -5.68
C ASN A 195 15.29 20.90 -5.89
N TYR A 196 15.96 19.75 -5.78
CA TYR A 196 15.29 18.44 -5.70
C TYR A 196 14.76 18.18 -4.29
N LYS A 197 13.46 17.89 -4.18
CA LYS A 197 12.82 17.59 -2.91
C LYS A 197 11.69 16.56 -3.07
N ILE A 198 11.35 15.90 -1.99
CA ILE A 198 10.23 14.98 -1.96
C ILE A 198 8.93 15.78 -1.99
N ILE A 199 8.12 15.58 -3.04
CA ILE A 199 6.77 16.13 -3.14
C ILE A 199 5.78 14.99 -2.93
N SER A 200 5.00 15.05 -1.86
CA SER A 200 4.18 13.94 -1.37
C SER A 200 3.31 13.27 -2.44
N PHE A 201 2.63 14.05 -3.27
CA PHE A 201 1.77 13.53 -4.34
C PHE A 201 2.59 12.74 -5.38
N TYR A 202 3.66 13.34 -5.91
CA TYR A 202 4.51 12.70 -6.92
C TYR A 202 5.24 11.48 -6.35
N ALA A 203 5.74 11.58 -5.13
CA ALA A 203 6.41 10.46 -4.47
C ALA A 203 5.47 9.25 -4.26
N LYS A 204 4.18 9.48 -4.01
CA LYS A 204 3.19 8.39 -3.94
C LYS A 204 3.03 7.70 -5.31
N LYS A 205 2.83 8.48 -6.39
CA LYS A 205 2.73 7.94 -7.74
C LYS A 205 4.00 7.17 -8.13
N ALA A 206 5.18 7.75 -7.85
CA ALA A 206 6.48 7.13 -8.14
C ALA A 206 6.67 5.78 -7.42
N ARG A 207 6.21 5.64 -6.17
CA ARG A 207 6.19 4.35 -5.46
C ARG A 207 5.34 3.31 -6.20
N GLY A 208 4.21 3.71 -6.73
CA GLY A 208 3.38 2.84 -7.57
C GLY A 208 4.07 2.44 -8.87
N LEU A 209 4.71 3.39 -9.55
CA LEU A 209 5.51 3.13 -10.75
C LEU A 209 6.68 2.18 -10.48
N MET A 210 7.40 2.36 -9.36
CA MET A 210 8.47 1.44 -8.96
C MET A 210 7.92 0.03 -8.70
N ALA A 211 6.79 -0.10 -8.02
CA ALA A 211 6.15 -1.40 -7.82
C ALA A 211 5.73 -2.03 -9.15
N ARG A 212 5.20 -1.25 -10.10
CA ARG A 212 4.91 -1.69 -11.47
C ARG A 212 6.17 -2.19 -12.18
N PHE A 213 7.25 -1.41 -12.14
CA PHE A 213 8.53 -1.77 -12.72
C PHE A 213 9.06 -3.09 -12.17
N ILE A 214 9.05 -3.27 -10.85
CA ILE A 214 9.46 -4.51 -10.18
C ILE A 214 8.64 -5.70 -10.69
N ILE A 215 7.32 -5.55 -10.77
CA ILE A 215 6.40 -6.62 -11.17
C ILE A 215 6.57 -6.99 -12.64
N GLN A 216 6.54 -6.00 -13.54
CA GLN A 216 6.59 -6.26 -14.98
C GLN A 216 7.95 -6.80 -15.44
N ASN A 217 9.03 -6.36 -14.82
CA ASN A 217 10.39 -6.81 -15.14
C ASN A 217 10.84 -8.01 -14.29
N ARG A 218 9.99 -8.56 -13.40
CA ARG A 218 10.31 -9.72 -12.55
C ARG A 218 11.55 -9.49 -11.69
N ILE A 219 11.74 -8.26 -11.21
CA ILE A 219 12.91 -7.88 -10.39
C ILE A 219 12.90 -8.67 -9.08
N LYS A 220 14.01 -9.34 -8.79
CA LYS A 220 14.20 -10.15 -7.58
C LYS A 220 15.37 -9.72 -6.73
N LYS A 221 16.21 -8.82 -7.24
CA LYS A 221 17.40 -8.30 -6.57
C LYS A 221 17.30 -6.79 -6.45
N THR A 222 17.78 -6.25 -5.35
CA THR A 222 17.69 -4.81 -5.05
C THR A 222 18.64 -3.97 -5.90
N ASP A 223 19.74 -4.53 -6.37
CA ASP A 223 20.68 -3.87 -7.29
C ASP A 223 20.08 -3.57 -8.67
N GLU A 224 19.07 -4.34 -9.10
CA GLU A 224 18.34 -4.11 -10.35
C GLU A 224 17.41 -2.88 -10.30
N LEU A 225 17.08 -2.37 -9.09
CA LEU A 225 16.22 -1.20 -8.93
C LEU A 225 16.79 0.06 -9.57
N VAL A 226 18.10 0.17 -9.69
CA VAL A 226 18.78 1.33 -10.31
C VAL A 226 18.40 1.53 -11.80
N ASN A 227 17.86 0.49 -12.44
CA ASN A 227 17.39 0.55 -13.83
C ASN A 227 15.98 1.16 -13.97
N PHE A 228 15.36 1.60 -12.88
CA PHE A 228 14.05 2.24 -12.93
C PHE A 228 14.13 3.60 -13.64
N ASP A 229 13.31 3.76 -14.70
CA ASP A 229 13.29 4.94 -15.58
C ASP A 229 11.87 5.41 -15.97
N LEU A 230 10.82 4.87 -15.32
CA LEU A 230 9.44 5.21 -15.68
C LEU A 230 9.08 6.66 -15.34
N ASP A 231 8.23 7.25 -16.17
CA ASP A 231 7.66 8.60 -15.99
C ASP A 231 8.73 9.71 -15.87
N GLY A 232 9.91 9.50 -16.46
CA GLY A 232 11.02 10.45 -16.49
C GLY A 232 11.95 10.43 -15.26
N TYR A 233 11.72 9.54 -14.30
CA TYR A 233 12.65 9.34 -13.19
C TYR A 233 13.95 8.69 -13.65
N LYS A 234 15.07 9.14 -13.06
CA LYS A 234 16.39 8.54 -13.30
C LYS A 234 17.15 8.35 -12.00
N TYR A 235 17.86 7.26 -11.89
CA TYR A 235 18.73 6.96 -10.76
C TYR A 235 19.84 7.99 -10.61
N SER A 236 20.03 8.53 -9.40
CA SER A 236 21.12 9.44 -9.02
C SER A 236 22.10 8.73 -8.11
N LYS A 237 23.23 8.28 -8.67
CA LYS A 237 24.29 7.65 -7.87
C LYS A 237 24.86 8.56 -6.80
N ALA A 238 24.96 9.87 -7.10
CA ALA A 238 25.54 10.85 -6.18
C ALA A 238 24.69 11.09 -4.92
N ASP A 239 23.36 10.94 -5.04
CA ASP A 239 22.42 11.16 -3.93
C ASP A 239 22.05 9.87 -3.18
N SER A 240 22.50 8.71 -3.66
CA SER A 240 22.07 7.40 -3.19
C SER A 240 23.01 6.79 -2.17
N THR A 241 22.43 5.98 -1.26
CA THR A 241 23.14 4.96 -0.48
C THR A 241 22.68 3.57 -0.91
N ALA A 242 23.33 2.51 -0.41
CA ALA A 242 22.92 1.13 -0.70
C ALA A 242 21.47 0.85 -0.28
N ASP A 243 21.06 1.36 0.88
CA ASP A 243 19.73 1.12 1.45
C ASP A 243 18.69 2.16 1.01
N SER A 244 19.13 3.23 0.33
CA SER A 244 18.28 4.36 -0.05
C SER A 244 18.64 4.88 -1.44
N PRO A 245 18.33 4.11 -2.52
CA PRO A 245 18.54 4.57 -3.88
C PRO A 245 17.60 5.75 -4.18
N VAL A 246 18.18 6.82 -4.74
CA VAL A 246 17.47 8.08 -5.04
C VAL A 246 17.19 8.16 -6.53
N PHE A 247 15.96 8.52 -6.86
CA PHE A 247 15.51 8.74 -8.22
C PHE A 247 15.03 10.18 -8.37
N LEU A 248 15.56 10.88 -9.36
CA LEU A 248 15.28 12.27 -9.64
C LEU A 248 14.38 12.36 -10.87
N LEU A 249 13.30 13.16 -10.78
CA LEU A 249 12.49 13.46 -11.96
C LEU A 249 13.27 14.38 -12.88
N SER A 250 13.50 13.97 -14.14
CA SER A 250 14.23 14.75 -15.13
C SER A 250 13.47 16.02 -15.50
N LEU A 251 14.18 17.16 -15.53
CA LEU A 251 13.61 18.47 -15.91
C LEU A 251 13.06 18.54 -17.34
N ILE A 252 13.47 17.63 -18.23
CA ILE A 252 13.08 17.64 -19.65
C ILE A 252 11.58 17.45 -19.83
N HIS A 253 10.90 16.80 -18.89
CA HIS A 253 9.45 16.54 -18.98
C HIS A 253 8.55 17.62 -18.36
N ILE A 254 9.13 18.66 -17.75
CA ILE A 254 8.38 19.78 -17.13
C ILE A 254 8.10 20.91 -18.14
N SER A 255 8.69 20.89 -19.34
CA SER A 255 8.69 22.01 -20.29
C SER A 255 7.68 21.93 -21.43
N GLU A 256 6.80 20.94 -21.53
CA GLU A 256 5.70 20.97 -22.51
C GLU A 256 4.33 21.07 -21.81
N PRO A 257 3.77 22.31 -21.69
CA PRO A 257 2.35 22.44 -21.53
C PRO A 257 1.73 21.98 -22.87
N THR A 258 0.96 20.88 -22.82
CA THR A 258 0.09 20.48 -23.94
C THR A 258 -0.77 21.70 -24.33
N ARG A 259 -0.36 22.44 -25.37
CA ARG A 259 -1.25 23.32 -26.12
C ARG A 259 -2.34 22.43 -26.71
N ARG A 260 -3.48 22.41 -26.06
CA ARG A 260 -4.71 22.02 -26.74
C ARG A 260 -4.94 23.12 -27.82
N LEU A 261 -4.71 22.76 -29.05
CA LEU A 261 -5.23 23.52 -30.17
C LEU A 261 -6.76 23.37 -30.14
N ASN A 262 -7.41 24.51 -30.16
CA ASN A 262 -8.87 24.66 -30.29
C ASN A 262 -9.38 24.03 -31.57
#